data_c0f64ffe29bf198698499d4e30bf591e
#
_entry.id   c0f64ffe29bf198698499d4e30bf591e
#
_cell.length_a   1.000
_cell.length_b   1.000
_cell.length_c   1.000
_cell.angle_alpha   90.00
_cell.angle_beta   90.00
_cell.angle_gamma   90.00
#
_symmetry.space_group_name_H-M   'P 1'
#
loop_
_entity.id
_entity.type
_entity.pdbx_description
1 polymer ?
#
loop_
_entity_poly.entity_id
_entity_poly.type
_entity_poly.pdbx_seq_one_letter_code
_entity_poly.pdbx_strand_id
1 'polypeptide(L)'
;MDRTSLIKGHLEMCVLSILSKKKSYGYEIMKELEINNLKLKGVGSIYPILTKLKNQEWVNTYQEVTDSGKVRXXXKLMKMGKYVLRRKLMKMGKYVLRRKLMSG
;
A
#
# COMPACT_ATOMS: atom_id res chain seq x y z
N MET A 1 -7.55 -6.33 20.18
CA MET A 1 -6.95 -5.50 19.13
C MET A 1 -7.92 -4.41 18.73
N ASP A 2 -7.49 -3.17 18.73
CA ASP A 2 -8.43 -2.12 18.42
C ASP A 2 -8.58 -1.93 16.91
N ARG A 3 -9.61 -1.18 16.54
CA ARG A 3 -9.91 -0.99 15.12
C ARG A 3 -8.84 -0.21 14.39
N THR A 4 -8.18 0.68 15.10
CA THR A 4 -7.14 1.50 14.49
C THR A 4 -5.99 0.64 13.97
N SER A 5 -5.57 -0.33 14.76
CA SER A 5 -4.49 -1.23 14.34
C SER A 5 -4.89 -2.05 13.13
N LEU A 6 -6.13 -2.54 13.10
CA LEU A 6 -6.61 -3.31 11.98
C LEU A 6 -6.65 -2.47 10.71
N ILE A 7 -7.13 -1.24 10.84
CA ILE A 7 -7.22 -0.36 9.68
C ILE A 7 -5.85 -0.01 9.15
N LYS A 8 -4.90 0.26 10.04
CA LYS A 8 -3.54 0.58 9.61
C LYS A 8 -2.91 -0.58 8.84
N GLY A 9 -3.07 -1.80 9.36
CA GLY A 9 -2.52 -2.97 8.68
C GLY A 9 -3.13 -3.17 7.32
N HIS A 10 -4.43 -2.94 7.23
CA HIS A 10 -5.14 -3.07 5.96
C HIS A 10 -4.67 -2.02 4.95
N LEU A 11 -4.48 -0.79 5.43
CA LEU A 11 -4.01 0.28 4.56
C LEU A 11 -2.61 -0.01 4.03
N GLU A 12 -1.74 -0.51 4.88
CA GLU A 12 -0.38 -0.84 4.44
C GLU A 12 -0.42 -1.87 3.32
N MET A 13 -1.25 -2.88 3.46
CA MET A 13 -1.37 -3.91 2.45
C MET A 13 -1.94 -3.34 1.15
N CYS A 14 -2.92 -2.45 1.26
CA CYS A 14 -3.49 -1.83 0.08
C CYS A 14 -2.47 -0.99 -0.65
N VAL A 15 -1.65 -0.25 0.09
CA VAL A 15 -0.61 0.57 -0.53
C VAL A 15 0.39 -0.32 -1.26
N LEU A 16 0.81 -1.41 -0.63
CA LEU A 16 1.72 -2.33 -1.28
C LEU A 16 1.11 -2.91 -2.55
N SER A 17 -0.17 -3.26 -2.50
CA SER A 17 -0.87 -3.79 -3.67
C SER A 17 -0.88 -2.78 -4.81
N ILE A 18 -1.18 -1.53 -4.50
CA ILE A 18 -1.22 -0.50 -5.52
C ILE A 18 0.15 -0.35 -6.17
N LEU A 19 1.20 -0.32 -5.35
CA LEU A 19 2.54 -0.15 -5.86
C LEU A 19 3.06 -1.38 -6.60
N SER A 20 2.43 -2.53 -6.38
CA SER A 20 2.83 -3.73 -7.11
C SER A 20 2.43 -3.65 -8.57
N LYS A 21 1.44 -2.80 -8.89
CA LYS A 21 1.01 -2.65 -10.27
C LYS A 21 1.88 -1.68 -11.03
N LYS A 22 2.27 -0.59 -10.38
CA LYS A 22 3.20 0.37 -10.98
C LYS A 22 3.65 1.34 -9.91
N LYS A 23 4.80 1.97 -10.14
CA LYS A 23 5.24 3.03 -9.24
C LYS A 23 4.22 4.17 -9.31
N SER A 24 4.00 4.83 -8.20
CA SER A 24 2.94 5.82 -8.11
C SER A 24 3.35 6.96 -7.20
N TYR A 25 2.78 8.13 -7.46
CA TYR A 25 2.90 9.26 -6.56
C TYR A 25 1.95 9.08 -5.38
N GLY A 26 2.24 9.77 -4.29
CA GLY A 26 1.36 9.71 -3.13
C GLY A 26 -0.06 10.08 -3.45
N TYR A 27 -0.25 11.11 -4.29
CA TYR A 27 -1.58 11.53 -4.68
C TYR A 27 -2.32 10.43 -5.43
N GLU A 28 -1.61 9.73 -6.31
CA GLU A 28 -2.22 8.64 -7.06
C GLU A 28 -2.63 7.49 -6.13
N ILE A 29 -1.77 7.19 -5.15
CA ILE A 29 -2.09 6.15 -4.18
C ILE A 29 -3.36 6.52 -3.43
N MET A 30 -3.45 7.76 -2.99
CA MET A 30 -4.62 8.20 -2.25
C MET A 30 -5.89 8.09 -3.09
N LYS A 31 -5.81 8.49 -4.36
CA LYS A 31 -6.98 8.40 -5.23
C LYS A 31 -7.40 6.96 -5.42
N GLU A 32 -6.44 6.07 -5.56
CA GLU A 32 -6.76 4.66 -5.74
C GLU A 32 -7.44 4.10 -4.50
N LEU A 33 -6.98 4.53 -3.32
CA LEU A 33 -7.62 4.10 -2.09
C LEU A 33 -9.05 4.60 -2.01
N GLU A 34 -9.29 5.84 -2.41
CA GLU A 34 -10.63 6.40 -2.39
C GLU A 34 -11.57 5.66 -3.34
N ILE A 35 -11.06 5.26 -4.49
CA ILE A 35 -11.86 4.49 -5.43
C ILE A 35 -12.34 3.19 -4.79
N ASN A 36 -11.54 2.65 -3.90
CA ASN A 36 -11.87 1.42 -3.21
C ASN A 36 -12.51 1.67 -1.85
N ASN A 37 -13.10 2.85 -1.68
CA ASN A 37 -13.85 3.22 -0.48
C ASN A 37 -13.01 3.31 0.78
N LEU A 38 -11.74 3.60 0.62
CA LEU A 38 -10.86 3.82 1.77
C LEU A 38 -10.51 5.30 1.82
N LYS A 39 -11.38 6.06 2.45
CA LYS A 39 -11.18 7.50 2.55
C LYS A 39 -10.13 7.84 3.59
N LEU A 40 -9.25 8.73 3.22
CA LEU A 40 -8.25 9.28 4.12
C LEU A 40 -8.52 10.76 4.30
N LYS A 41 -8.00 11.30 5.39
CA LYS A 41 -8.24 12.72 5.69
C LYS A 41 -7.45 13.66 4.78
N GLY A 42 -6.78 13.13 3.79
CA GLY A 42 -6.03 13.93 2.85
C GLY A 42 -4.74 13.24 2.48
N VAL A 43 -4.02 13.84 1.55
CA VAL A 43 -2.77 13.27 1.08
C VAL A 43 -1.78 13.09 2.23
N GLY A 44 -1.80 14.01 3.18
CA GLY A 44 -0.90 13.92 4.32
C GLY A 44 -1.05 12.65 5.14
N SER A 45 -2.23 12.03 5.09
CA SER A 45 -2.48 10.80 5.86
C SER A 45 -1.70 9.61 5.31
N ILE A 46 -1.31 9.66 4.05
CA ILE A 46 -0.61 8.55 3.43
C ILE A 46 0.89 8.57 3.72
N TYR A 47 1.44 9.73 4.01
CA TYR A 47 2.89 9.86 4.17
C TYR A 47 3.46 9.09 5.36
N PRO A 48 2.82 9.07 6.53
CA PRO A 48 3.35 8.23 7.61
C PRO A 48 3.43 6.75 7.22
N ILE A 49 2.45 6.28 6.46
CA ILE A 49 2.46 4.90 6.00
C ILE A 49 3.61 4.67 5.03
N LEU A 50 3.79 5.58 4.08
CA LEU A 50 4.87 5.46 3.11
C LEU A 50 6.24 5.53 3.80
N THR A 51 6.38 6.40 4.80
CA THR A 51 7.61 6.50 5.54
C THR A 51 7.93 5.20 6.24
N LYS A 52 6.94 4.60 6.86
CA LYS A 52 7.14 3.32 7.54
C LYS A 52 7.59 2.24 6.56
N LEU A 53 6.93 2.17 5.42
CA LEU A 53 7.27 1.17 4.42
C LEU A 53 8.67 1.39 3.85
N LYS A 54 9.04 2.65 3.69
CA LYS A 54 10.38 2.98 3.22
C LYS A 54 11.43 2.57 4.24
N ASN A 55 11.17 2.84 5.52
CA ASN A 55 12.11 2.49 6.57
C ASN A 55 12.32 0.99 6.67
N GLN A 56 11.30 0.22 6.31
CA GLN A 56 11.42 -1.22 6.30
C GLN A 56 12.02 -1.74 5.00
N GLU A 57 12.33 -0.84 4.07
CA GLU A 57 12.92 -1.18 2.79
C GLU A 57 11.98 -2.01 1.92
N TRP A 58 10.69 -1.86 2.13
CA TRP A 58 9.69 -2.48 1.26
C TRP A 58 9.33 -1.59 0.10
N VAL A 59 9.54 -0.30 0.25
CA VAL A 59 9.22 0.72 -0.73
C VAL A 59 10.40 1.65 -0.85
N ASN A 60 10.71 2.07 -2.07
CA ASN A 60 11.73 3.08 -2.28
C ASN A 60 11.10 4.34 -2.85
N THR A 61 11.75 5.45 -2.63
CA THR A 61 11.27 6.73 -3.09
C THR A 61 12.23 7.27 -4.15
N TYR A 62 11.68 7.65 -5.28
CA TYR A 62 12.45 8.26 -6.35
C TYR A 62 11.98 9.68 -6.60
N GLN A 63 12.89 10.53 -6.98
CA GLN A 63 12.53 11.84 -7.45
C GLN A 63 12.44 11.82 -8.96
N GLU A 64 11.34 12.35 -9.47
CA GLU A 64 11.14 12.48 -10.90
C GLU A 64 10.88 13.94 -11.21
N VAL A 65 11.51 14.44 -12.25
CA VAL A 65 11.28 15.80 -12.71
C VAL A 65 10.34 15.76 -13.88
N THR A 66 9.20 16.44 -13.74
CA THR A 66 8.22 16.50 -14.82
C THR A 66 8.65 17.46 -15.89
N ASP A 67 7.91 17.45 -16.98
CA ASP A 67 8.20 18.36 -18.10
C ASP A 67 8.11 19.82 -17.68
N SER A 68 7.27 20.12 -16.70
CA SER A 68 7.12 21.49 -16.22
C SER A 68 8.17 21.87 -15.19
N GLY A 69 9.08 20.96 -14.88
CA GLY A 69 10.16 21.22 -13.92
C GLY A 69 9.81 20.91 -12.49
N LYS A 70 8.64 20.38 -12.21
CA LYS A 70 8.28 20.00 -10.86
C LYS A 70 8.93 18.68 -10.44
N VAL A 71 9.32 18.59 -9.16
CA VAL A 71 9.90 17.39 -8.61
C VAL A 71 8.81 16.61 -7.87
N ARG A 72 8.74 15.34 -8.16
CA ARG A 72 7.76 14.49 -7.48
C ARG A 72 8.42 13.23 -6.96
N UNK A 73 7.94 12.59 -6.01
CA UNK A 73 8.45 11.43 -5.41
C UNK A 73 7.57 10.30 -5.74
N UNK A 74 7.93 9.41 -6.26
CA UNK A 74 7.22 8.28 -6.53
C UNK A 74 7.64 7.26 -5.54
N UNK A 75 6.90 6.55 -5.26
CA UNK A 75 7.09 5.49 -4.41
C UNK A 75 7.04 4.32 -5.25
N LYS A 76 8.00 3.37 -5.08
CA LYS A 76 8.09 2.15 -5.88
C LYS A 76 8.31 0.94 -4.97
N LEU A 77 7.62 -0.17 -5.30
CA LEU A 77 7.75 -1.39 -4.51
C LEU A 77 9.11 -2.03 -4.76
N MET A 78 9.80 -2.40 -3.68
CA MET A 78 11.08 -3.08 -3.78
C MET A 78 10.89 -4.59 -3.68
N LYS A 79 11.96 -5.34 -3.92
CA LYS A 79 11.89 -6.80 -3.88
C LYS A 79 11.36 -7.31 -2.55
N MET A 80 11.87 -6.77 -1.45
CA MET A 80 11.38 -7.22 -0.14
C MET A 80 9.91 -6.89 0.04
N GLY A 81 9.48 -5.73 -0.47
CA GLY A 81 8.07 -5.37 -0.41
C GLY A 81 7.20 -6.34 -1.20
N LYS A 82 7.68 -6.73 -2.36
CA LYS A 82 6.95 -7.71 -3.16
C LYS A 82 6.82 -9.03 -2.42
N TYR A 83 7.88 -9.45 -1.77
CA TYR A 83 7.88 -10.68 -1.01
C TYR A 83 6.89 -10.61 0.15
N VAL A 84 6.91 -9.51 0.88
CA VAL A 84 6.02 -9.32 2.01
C VAL A 84 4.57 -9.31 1.56
N LEU A 85 4.29 -8.60 0.47
CA LEU A 85 2.93 -8.54 -0.06
C LEU A 85 2.46 -9.93 -0.47
N ARG A 86 3.31 -10.67 -1.15
CA ARG A 86 2.95 -12.02 -1.60
C ARG A 86 2.62 -12.90 -0.41
N ARG A 87 3.43 -12.82 0.65
CA ARG A 87 3.17 -13.63 1.83
C ARG A 87 1.85 -13.26 2.50
N LYS A 88 1.57 -11.96 2.58
CA LYS A 88 0.32 -11.50 3.17
C LYS A 88 -0.88 -11.97 2.37
N LEU A 89 -0.78 -11.89 1.05
CA LEU A 89 -1.86 -12.32 0.19
C LEU A 89 -2.07 -13.82 0.27
N MET A 90 -1.00 -14.58 0.37
CA MET A 90 -1.10 -16.03 0.51
C MET A 90 -1.81 -16.40 1.81
N LYS A 91 -1.47 -15.70 2.90
CA LYS A 91 -2.13 -15.95 4.16
C LYS A 91 -3.62 -15.63 4.08
N MET A 92 -3.96 -14.53 3.44
CA MET A 92 -5.36 -14.17 3.25
C MET A 92 -6.09 -15.19 2.40
N GLY A 93 -5.43 -15.66 1.35
CA GLY A 93 -6.03 -16.66 0.49
C GLY A 93 -6.34 -17.94 1.23
N LYS A 94 -5.39 -18.38 2.04
CA LYS A 94 -5.61 -19.57 2.84
C LYS A 94 -6.78 -19.39 3.81
N TYR A 95 -6.83 -18.22 4.43
CA TYR A 95 -7.89 -17.95 5.39
C TYR A 95 -9.26 -17.94 4.72
N VAL A 96 -9.36 -17.29 3.59
CA VAL A 96 -10.62 -17.20 2.87
C VAL A 96 -11.07 -18.58 2.40
N LEU A 97 -10.14 -19.36 1.86
CA LEU A 97 -10.47 -20.69 1.39
C LEU A 97 -10.95 -21.56 2.54
N ARG A 98 -10.27 -21.49 3.68
CA ARG A 98 -10.66 -22.27 4.84
C ARG A 98 -12.07 -21.90 5.30
N ARG A 99 -12.38 -20.62 5.30
CA ARG A 99 -13.70 -20.18 5.71
C ARG A 99 -14.77 -20.69 4.76
N LYS A 100 -14.49 -20.68 3.47
CA LYS A 100 -15.46 -21.19 2.50
C LYS A 100 -15.71 -22.68 2.70
N LEU A 101 -14.64 -23.43 2.93
CA LEU A 101 -14.79 -24.86 3.15
C LEU A 101 -15.59 -25.16 4.41
N MET A 102 -15.36 -24.36 5.47
CA MET A 102 -16.06 -24.59 6.73
C MET A 102 -17.50 -24.13 6.68
N SER A 103 -17.81 -23.13 5.91
CA SER A 103 -19.18 -22.62 5.85
C SER A 103 -20.05 -23.41 4.87
N GLY A 104 -19.47 -24.28 4.16
CA GLY A 104 -20.17 -25.08 3.32
C GLY A 104 -20.46 -25.64 2.36
#